data_a6a9af6cee2f818868dc909f98a538b2
#
_entry.id   a6a9af6cee2f818868dc909f98a538b2
#
_cell.length_a   1.000
_cell.length_b   1.000
_cell.length_c   1.000
_cell.angle_alpha   90.00
_cell.angle_beta   90.00
_cell.angle_gamma   90.00
#
_symmetry.space_group_name_H-M   'P 1'
#
loop_
_entity.id
_entity.type
_entity.pdbx_description
1 polymer ?
#
loop_
_entity_poly.entity_id
_entity_poly.type
_entity_poly.pdbx_seq_one_letter_code
_entity_poly.pdbx_strand_id
1 'polypeptide(L)'
;PEKRLEHVAPDALATVFAVNAFGPILVAKHVAPLLHHDRRAVFAAVSARVGSIGDNRLGGWYAYRASKSALNQLLRTLSIELARRSPNVIVVSVHPGTVDTDLSHPFQRRVPAHKLFSTERAADQLIDVIDGLTPEDTGSFRAWDGSPIEW
;
A
#
# COMPACT_ATOMS: atom_id res chain seq x y z
N PRO A 1 6.15 -6.10 15.63
CA PRO A 1 7.04 -6.32 14.48
C PRO A 1 8.47 -6.58 14.94
N GLU A 2 9.14 -7.46 14.22
CA GLU A 2 10.47 -7.96 14.53
C GLU A 2 11.51 -6.85 14.39
N LYS A 3 12.29 -6.62 15.44
CA LYS A 3 13.39 -5.64 15.41
C LYS A 3 14.72 -6.25 14.99
N ARG A 4 14.86 -7.57 15.12
CA ARG A 4 16.07 -8.33 14.86
C ARG A 4 15.76 -9.64 14.15
N LEU A 5 16.73 -10.20 13.45
CA LEU A 5 16.60 -11.43 12.67
C LEU A 5 16.14 -12.62 13.54
N GLU A 6 16.67 -12.75 14.74
CA GLU A 6 16.33 -13.82 15.66
C GLU A 6 14.86 -13.82 16.14
N HIS A 7 14.13 -12.73 15.90
CA HIS A 7 12.70 -12.63 16.23
C HIS A 7 11.78 -13.02 15.05
N VAL A 8 12.34 -13.35 13.90
CA VAL A 8 11.56 -13.77 12.74
C VAL A 8 11.03 -15.17 12.96
N ALA A 9 9.71 -15.32 12.90
CA ALA A 9 9.02 -16.60 13.10
C ALA A 9 8.14 -16.95 11.88
N PRO A 10 8.12 -18.22 11.44
CA PRO A 10 7.34 -18.64 10.27
C PRO A 10 5.86 -18.30 10.36
N ASP A 11 5.23 -18.52 11.51
CA ASP A 11 3.79 -18.28 11.70
C ASP A 11 3.45 -16.78 11.64
N ALA A 12 4.34 -15.93 12.18
CA ALA A 12 4.19 -14.47 12.07
C ALA A 12 4.32 -14.00 10.62
N LEU A 13 5.30 -14.54 9.88
CA LEU A 13 5.44 -14.29 8.44
C LEU A 13 4.18 -14.70 7.69
N ALA A 14 3.71 -15.93 7.86
CA ALA A 14 2.53 -16.44 7.19
C ALA A 14 1.29 -15.56 7.45
N THR A 15 1.04 -15.21 8.71
CA THR A 15 -0.09 -14.37 9.10
C THR A 15 -0.02 -12.97 8.46
N VAL A 16 1.14 -12.32 8.55
CA VAL A 16 1.32 -10.96 8.03
C VAL A 16 1.21 -10.93 6.50
N PHE A 17 1.76 -11.94 5.80
CA PHE A 17 1.62 -12.05 4.35
C PHE A 17 0.20 -12.38 3.93
N ALA A 18 -0.51 -13.25 4.64
CA ALA A 18 -1.90 -13.57 4.35
C ALA A 18 -2.78 -12.32 4.36
N VAL A 19 -2.62 -11.46 5.36
CA VAL A 19 -3.41 -10.23 5.48
C VAL A 19 -2.94 -9.15 4.51
N ASN A 20 -1.64 -8.86 4.47
CA ASN A 20 -1.11 -7.67 3.80
C ASN A 20 -0.87 -7.84 2.30
N ALA A 21 -0.61 -9.07 1.83
CA ALA A 21 -0.28 -9.34 0.43
C ALA A 21 -1.35 -10.21 -0.24
N PHE A 22 -1.65 -11.39 0.35
CA PHE A 22 -2.56 -12.34 -0.29
C PHE A 22 -4.02 -11.87 -0.26
N GLY A 23 -4.47 -11.28 0.86
CA GLY A 23 -5.83 -10.74 0.96
C GLY A 23 -6.15 -9.74 -0.15
N PRO A 24 -5.39 -8.65 -0.30
CA PRO A 24 -5.65 -7.65 -1.34
C PRO A 24 -5.65 -8.20 -2.76
N ILE A 25 -4.72 -9.07 -3.13
CA ILE A 25 -4.69 -9.63 -4.48
C ILE A 25 -5.83 -10.62 -4.73
N LEU A 26 -6.26 -11.36 -3.71
CA LEU A 26 -7.44 -12.22 -3.81
C LEU A 26 -8.73 -11.40 -3.94
N VAL A 27 -8.85 -10.28 -3.23
CA VAL A 27 -9.94 -9.31 -3.45
C VAL A 27 -9.90 -8.79 -4.89
N ALA A 28 -8.74 -8.37 -5.36
CA ALA A 28 -8.57 -7.87 -6.73
C ALA A 28 -9.02 -8.91 -7.77
N LYS A 29 -8.71 -10.20 -7.58
CA LYS A 29 -9.15 -11.29 -8.45
C LYS A 29 -10.66 -11.31 -8.66
N HIS A 30 -11.43 -11.03 -7.61
CA HIS A 30 -12.90 -11.04 -7.67
C HIS A 30 -13.49 -9.71 -8.11
N VAL A 31 -12.82 -8.60 -7.82
CA VAL A 31 -13.30 -7.25 -8.15
C VAL A 31 -12.90 -6.83 -9.56
N ALA A 32 -11.75 -7.25 -10.06
CA ALA A 32 -11.24 -6.85 -11.37
C ALA A 32 -12.25 -7.04 -12.52
N PRO A 33 -13.03 -8.15 -12.61
CA PRO A 33 -14.06 -8.29 -13.64
C PRO A 33 -15.15 -7.23 -13.60
N LEU A 34 -15.38 -6.63 -12.43
CA LEU A 34 -16.38 -5.56 -12.23
C LEU A 34 -15.86 -4.19 -12.66
N LEU A 35 -14.55 -4.05 -12.86
CA LEU A 35 -13.88 -2.82 -13.28
C LEU A 35 -13.75 -2.70 -14.80
N HIS A 36 -14.20 -3.71 -15.56
CA HIS A 36 -14.19 -3.71 -17.04
C HIS A 36 -15.33 -2.87 -17.59
N HIS A 37 -15.15 -1.57 -17.70
CA HIS A 37 -16.10 -0.65 -18.32
C HIS A 37 -15.37 0.56 -18.93
N ASP A 38 -16.09 1.35 -19.73
CA ASP A 38 -15.54 2.49 -20.48
C ASP A 38 -15.23 3.72 -19.61
N ARG A 39 -15.55 3.67 -18.33
CA ARG A 39 -15.32 4.77 -17.39
C ARG A 39 -14.12 4.50 -16.51
N ARG A 40 -13.53 5.59 -16.02
CA ARG A 40 -12.48 5.53 -15.01
C ARG A 40 -12.91 4.68 -13.80
N ALA A 41 -12.10 3.72 -13.43
CA ALA A 41 -12.25 2.93 -12.21
C ALA A 41 -10.91 2.79 -11.50
N VAL A 42 -10.90 2.75 -10.18
CA VAL A 42 -9.68 2.68 -9.39
C VAL A 42 -9.73 1.48 -8.45
N PHE A 43 -8.68 0.69 -8.46
CA PHE A 43 -8.36 -0.29 -7.42
C PHE A 43 -7.17 0.22 -6.62
N ALA A 44 -7.45 0.80 -5.46
CA ALA A 44 -6.43 1.29 -4.55
C ALA A 44 -6.25 0.33 -3.37
N ALA A 45 -5.00 0.00 -3.03
CA ALA A 45 -4.72 -0.77 -1.82
C ALA A 45 -3.75 -0.01 -0.90
N VAL A 46 -4.09 -0.01 0.39
CA VAL A 46 -3.27 0.65 1.41
C VAL A 46 -2.00 -0.14 1.64
N SER A 47 -0.90 0.44 1.20
CA SER A 47 0.46 -0.02 1.44
C SER A 47 1.13 0.83 2.53
N ALA A 48 2.43 0.77 2.61
CA ALA A 48 3.20 1.58 3.55
C ALA A 48 4.57 1.91 2.94
N ARG A 49 5.10 3.09 3.22
CA ARG A 49 6.45 3.51 2.77
C ARG A 49 7.52 2.48 3.11
N VAL A 50 7.38 1.78 4.24
CA VAL A 50 8.31 0.71 4.64
C VAL A 50 8.32 -0.49 3.68
N GLY A 51 7.35 -0.61 2.76
CA GLY A 51 7.34 -1.57 1.66
C GLY A 51 8.22 -1.16 0.46
N SER A 52 8.77 0.04 0.46
CA SER A 52 9.79 0.46 -0.50
C SER A 52 11.12 -0.22 -0.18
N ILE A 53 11.71 -0.91 -1.16
CA ILE A 53 13.04 -1.52 -1.03
C ILE A 53 14.11 -0.43 -1.13
N GLY A 54 13.95 0.51 -2.08
CA GLY A 54 14.88 1.62 -2.31
C GLY A 54 14.96 2.59 -1.13
N ASP A 55 13.84 2.85 -0.43
CA ASP A 55 13.78 3.76 0.74
C ASP A 55 14.16 3.07 2.07
N ASN A 56 14.50 1.77 2.07
CA ASN A 56 14.83 1.04 3.29
C ASN A 56 16.22 1.38 3.82
N ARG A 57 16.32 2.38 4.69
CA ARG A 57 17.54 2.79 5.40
C ARG A 57 17.56 2.37 6.87
N LEU A 58 16.40 2.06 7.44
CA LEU A 58 16.27 1.81 8.87
C LEU A 58 16.35 0.33 9.24
N GLY A 59 16.02 -0.58 8.32
CA GLY A 59 15.93 -2.02 8.60
C GLY A 59 14.82 -2.38 9.61
N GLY A 60 14.88 -3.59 10.17
CA GLY A 60 13.87 -4.12 11.07
C GLY A 60 12.52 -4.39 10.39
N TRP A 61 11.55 -4.88 11.16
CA TRP A 61 10.17 -5.16 10.71
C TRP A 61 10.09 -6.08 9.50
N TYR A 62 10.84 -7.15 9.55
CA TYR A 62 11.07 -8.06 8.42
C TYR A 62 9.77 -8.50 7.74
N ALA A 63 8.84 -9.08 8.52
CA ALA A 63 7.57 -9.57 7.98
C ALA A 63 6.74 -8.43 7.39
N TYR A 64 6.62 -7.31 8.11
CA TYR A 64 5.80 -6.19 7.67
C TYR A 64 6.34 -5.52 6.40
N ARG A 65 7.65 -5.21 6.36
CA ARG A 65 8.28 -4.66 5.16
C ARG A 65 8.13 -5.59 3.97
N ALA A 66 8.51 -6.86 4.14
CA ALA A 66 8.45 -7.84 3.08
C ALA A 66 7.02 -8.03 2.55
N SER A 67 6.01 -8.07 3.43
CA SER A 67 4.61 -8.21 3.01
C SER A 67 4.09 -7.00 2.22
N LYS A 68 4.52 -5.78 2.59
CA LYS A 68 4.14 -4.56 1.86
C LYS A 68 4.91 -4.42 0.53
N SER A 69 6.16 -4.88 0.45
CA SER A 69 6.87 -5.00 -0.82
C SER A 69 6.21 -6.04 -1.74
N ALA A 70 5.79 -7.18 -1.18
CA ALA A 70 5.05 -8.19 -1.92
C ALA A 70 3.71 -7.65 -2.44
N LEU A 71 2.95 -6.92 -1.62
CA LEU A 71 1.73 -6.24 -2.05
C LEU A 71 2.01 -5.30 -3.22
N ASN A 72 3.03 -4.45 -3.09
CA ASN A 72 3.43 -3.50 -4.13
C ASN A 72 3.75 -4.21 -5.45
N GLN A 73 4.51 -5.31 -5.40
CA GLN A 73 4.83 -6.12 -6.58
C GLN A 73 3.57 -6.74 -7.21
N LEU A 74 2.66 -7.28 -6.39
CA LEU A 74 1.42 -7.88 -6.86
C LEU A 74 0.54 -6.83 -7.57
N LEU A 75 0.41 -5.64 -7.00
CA LEU A 75 -0.37 -4.55 -7.59
C LEU A 75 0.27 -4.01 -8.87
N ARG A 76 1.60 -3.90 -8.90
CA ARG A 76 2.33 -3.54 -10.12
C ARG A 76 2.06 -4.55 -11.23
N THR A 77 2.11 -5.84 -10.93
CA THR A 77 1.81 -6.90 -11.90
C THR A 77 0.37 -6.82 -12.40
N LEU A 78 -0.58 -6.64 -11.48
CA LEU A 78 -2.00 -6.48 -11.80
C LEU A 78 -2.25 -5.27 -12.70
N SER A 79 -1.58 -4.14 -12.45
CA SER A 79 -1.74 -2.93 -13.26
C SER A 79 -1.34 -3.15 -14.72
N ILE A 80 -0.26 -3.89 -14.96
CA ILE A 80 0.22 -4.23 -16.30
C ILE A 80 -0.77 -5.16 -17.01
N GLU A 81 -1.33 -6.13 -16.28
CA GLU A 81 -2.34 -7.03 -16.84
C GLU A 81 -3.61 -6.28 -17.22
N LEU A 82 -4.16 -5.46 -16.30
CA LEU A 82 -5.41 -4.74 -16.54
C LEU A 82 -5.27 -3.65 -17.60
N ALA A 83 -4.15 -2.96 -17.69
CA ALA A 83 -3.92 -1.94 -18.72
C ALA A 83 -4.09 -2.48 -20.15
N ARG A 84 -3.86 -3.78 -20.37
CA ARG A 84 -4.03 -4.43 -21.69
C ARG A 84 -5.50 -4.67 -22.07
N ARG A 85 -6.38 -4.75 -21.09
CA ARG A 85 -7.81 -5.13 -21.28
C ARG A 85 -8.75 -3.98 -20.97
N SER A 86 -8.36 -3.09 -20.07
CA SER A 86 -9.19 -2.04 -19.51
C SER A 86 -8.34 -0.78 -19.23
N PRO A 87 -8.00 -0.01 -20.26
CA PRO A 87 -7.04 1.10 -20.15
C PRO A 87 -7.49 2.22 -19.18
N ASN A 88 -8.79 2.27 -18.85
CA ASN A 88 -9.34 3.24 -17.90
C ASN A 88 -9.31 2.76 -16.44
N VAL A 89 -8.81 1.54 -16.19
CA VAL A 89 -8.66 1.00 -14.84
C VAL A 89 -7.29 1.37 -14.27
N ILE A 90 -7.30 2.02 -13.13
CA ILE A 90 -6.12 2.46 -12.40
C ILE A 90 -5.90 1.50 -11.22
N VAL A 91 -4.71 0.92 -11.11
CA VAL A 91 -4.30 0.13 -9.96
C VAL A 91 -3.18 0.88 -9.25
N VAL A 92 -3.35 1.16 -7.96
CA VAL A 92 -2.40 1.98 -7.20
C VAL A 92 -2.14 1.44 -5.80
N SER A 93 -0.88 1.52 -5.36
CA SER A 93 -0.50 1.40 -3.95
C SER A 93 -0.51 2.77 -3.30
N VAL A 94 -1.15 2.94 -2.14
CA VAL A 94 -1.20 4.22 -1.43
C VAL A 94 -0.63 4.09 -0.01
N HIS A 95 0.16 5.08 0.41
CA HIS A 95 0.70 5.18 1.76
C HIS A 95 -0.01 6.32 2.50
N PRO A 96 -0.74 6.04 3.61
CA PRO A 96 -1.55 7.03 4.32
C PRO A 96 -0.76 7.98 5.22
N GLY A 97 0.57 7.90 5.25
CA GLY A 97 1.37 8.53 6.29
C GLY A 97 1.37 7.72 7.59
N THR A 98 1.71 8.36 8.71
CA THR A 98 1.57 7.75 10.03
C THR A 98 0.24 8.19 10.63
N VAL A 99 -0.70 7.26 10.70
CA VAL A 99 -2.06 7.50 11.20
C VAL A 99 -2.15 7.07 12.66
N ASP A 100 -2.82 7.86 13.49
CA ASP A 100 -3.03 7.57 14.91
C ASP A 100 -4.04 6.43 15.07
N THR A 101 -3.50 5.23 15.25
CA THR A 101 -4.24 3.96 15.38
C THR A 101 -3.46 3.02 16.28
N ASP A 102 -4.12 1.99 16.78
CA ASP A 102 -3.48 0.93 17.59
C ASP A 102 -2.29 0.29 16.87
N LEU A 103 -2.35 0.17 15.54
CA LEU A 103 -1.25 -0.37 14.73
C LEU A 103 0.00 0.50 14.80
N SER A 104 -0.15 1.81 14.77
CA SER A 104 0.96 2.76 14.78
C SER A 104 1.44 3.13 16.18
N HIS A 105 0.58 2.98 17.20
CA HIS A 105 0.85 3.42 18.57
C HIS A 105 2.26 3.02 19.10
N PRO A 106 2.78 1.79 18.91
CA PRO A 106 4.11 1.43 19.37
C PRO A 106 5.25 2.22 18.72
N PHE A 107 4.99 2.93 17.63
CA PHE A 107 6.00 3.61 16.79
C PHE A 107 5.88 5.13 16.81
N GLN A 108 4.82 5.69 17.40
CA GLN A 108 4.50 7.12 17.38
C GLN A 108 5.50 7.98 18.15
N ARG A 109 6.21 7.42 19.14
CA ARG A 109 7.11 8.16 20.04
C ARG A 109 8.13 9.08 19.34
N ARG A 110 8.51 8.75 18.09
CA ARG A 110 9.49 9.52 17.31
C ARG A 110 8.86 10.27 16.13
N VAL A 111 7.54 10.21 16.02
CA VAL A 111 6.81 10.88 14.94
C VAL A 111 6.54 12.32 15.36
N PRO A 112 6.99 13.32 14.60
CA PRO A 112 6.62 14.71 14.87
C PRO A 112 5.10 14.90 14.87
N ALA A 113 4.56 15.69 15.76
CA ALA A 113 3.11 15.86 15.93
C ALA A 113 2.39 16.24 14.60
N HIS A 114 3.01 17.07 13.76
CA HIS A 114 2.45 17.46 12.47
C HIS A 114 2.45 16.34 11.41
N LYS A 115 3.18 15.23 11.65
CA LYS A 115 3.25 14.03 10.79
C LYS A 115 2.46 12.84 11.35
N LEU A 116 1.81 13.00 12.49
CA LEU A 116 0.86 12.04 13.03
C LEU A 116 -0.55 12.52 12.65
N PHE A 117 -1.21 11.78 11.78
CA PHE A 117 -2.51 12.17 11.22
C PHE A 117 -3.65 11.51 11.98
N SER A 118 -4.77 12.21 12.14
CA SER A 118 -6.02 11.55 12.55
C SER A 118 -6.51 10.61 11.45
N THR A 119 -7.40 9.70 11.79
CA THR A 119 -8.03 8.76 10.85
C THR A 119 -8.82 9.50 9.78
N GLU A 120 -9.55 10.55 10.16
CA GLU A 120 -10.34 11.39 9.25
C GLU A 120 -9.41 12.10 8.25
N ARG A 121 -8.38 12.78 8.76
CA ARG A 121 -7.41 13.45 7.89
C ARG A 121 -6.74 12.50 6.91
N ALA A 122 -6.34 11.30 7.38
CA ALA A 122 -5.71 10.31 6.51
C ALA A 122 -6.67 9.78 5.44
N ALA A 123 -7.95 9.61 5.77
CA ALA A 123 -8.99 9.19 4.83
C ALA A 123 -9.21 10.26 3.76
N ASP A 124 -9.40 11.53 4.16
CA ASP A 124 -9.59 12.65 3.23
C ASP A 124 -8.42 12.78 2.26
N GLN A 125 -7.19 12.76 2.78
CA GLN A 125 -5.97 12.83 1.96
C GLN A 125 -5.88 11.67 0.96
N LEU A 126 -6.21 10.44 1.35
CA LEU A 126 -6.20 9.30 0.44
C LEU A 126 -7.29 9.41 -0.63
N ILE A 127 -8.48 9.91 -0.28
CA ILE A 127 -9.57 10.14 -1.23
C ILE A 127 -9.14 11.19 -2.26
N ASP A 128 -8.59 12.32 -1.81
CA ASP A 128 -8.09 13.38 -2.69
C ASP A 128 -7.03 12.86 -3.67
N VAL A 129 -6.09 12.04 -3.18
CA VAL A 129 -5.07 11.40 -4.04
C VAL A 129 -5.72 10.47 -5.06
N ILE A 130 -6.66 9.60 -4.62
CA ILE A 130 -7.35 8.65 -5.49
C ILE A 130 -8.19 9.38 -6.55
N ASP A 131 -8.87 10.45 -6.19
CA ASP A 131 -9.70 11.22 -7.10
C ASP A 131 -8.88 11.97 -8.15
N GLY A 132 -7.68 12.39 -7.81
CA GLY A 132 -6.75 13.05 -8.73
C GLY A 132 -6.00 12.10 -9.69
N LEU A 133 -6.08 10.77 -9.53
CA LEU A 133 -5.37 9.84 -10.39
C LEU A 133 -5.93 9.81 -11.81
N THR A 134 -5.05 9.60 -12.77
CA THR A 134 -5.35 9.37 -14.18
C THR A 134 -4.90 7.98 -14.63
N PRO A 135 -5.32 7.46 -15.79
CA PRO A 135 -4.86 6.17 -16.29
C PRO A 135 -3.34 6.03 -16.38
N GLU A 136 -2.61 7.14 -16.59
CA GLU A 136 -1.15 7.19 -16.63
C GLU A 136 -0.51 6.87 -15.28
N ASP A 137 -1.26 7.02 -14.18
CA ASP A 137 -0.80 6.70 -12.82
C ASP A 137 -0.92 5.22 -12.47
N THR A 138 -1.51 4.40 -13.36
CA THR A 138 -1.68 2.97 -13.08
C THR A 138 -0.34 2.28 -12.82
N GLY A 139 -0.30 1.49 -11.77
CA GLY A 139 0.92 0.81 -11.33
C GLY A 139 1.88 1.73 -10.57
N SER A 140 1.45 2.87 -10.06
CA SER A 140 2.28 3.75 -9.23
C SER A 140 2.12 3.44 -7.72
N PHE A 141 3.10 3.94 -6.94
CA PHE A 141 3.05 3.95 -5.49
C PHE A 141 3.05 5.40 -5.01
N ARG A 142 1.97 5.83 -4.36
CA ARG A 142 1.74 7.22 -3.98
C ARG A 142 1.69 7.41 -2.47
N ALA A 143 2.26 8.51 -2.00
CA ALA A 143 2.09 8.95 -0.63
C ALA A 143 0.75 9.71 -0.45
N TRP A 144 0.40 9.98 0.78
CA TRP A 144 -0.79 10.73 1.23
C TRP A 144 -0.92 12.14 0.64
N ASP A 145 0.17 12.71 0.14
CA ASP A 145 0.22 14.03 -0.52
C ASP A 145 0.31 13.92 -2.06
N GLY A 146 0.10 12.72 -2.60
CA GLY A 146 0.20 12.44 -4.03
C GLY A 146 1.62 12.27 -4.57
N SER A 147 2.65 12.52 -3.77
CA SER A 147 4.04 12.36 -4.19
C SER A 147 4.36 10.88 -4.50
N PRO A 148 5.19 10.60 -5.53
CA PRO A 148 5.60 9.23 -5.83
C PRO A 148 6.53 8.70 -4.73
N ILE A 149 6.38 7.41 -4.44
CA ILE A 149 7.31 6.66 -3.59
C ILE A 149 8.08 5.68 -4.48
N GLU A 150 9.39 5.62 -4.28
CA GLU A 150 10.26 4.62 -4.93
C GLU A 150 9.86 3.19 -4.49
N TRP A 151 9.96 2.23 -5.42
CA TRP A 151 9.65 0.81 -5.13
C TRP A 151 10.65 0.12 -4.21
#